data_b0a2909d237cde2474537259c59f93ad
#
_entry.id   b0a2909d237cde2474537259c59f93ad
#
_cell.length_a   1.000
_cell.length_b   1.000
_cell.length_c   1.000
_cell.angle_alpha   90.00
_cell.angle_beta   90.00
_cell.angle_gamma   90.00
#
_symmetry.space_group_name_H-M   'P 1'
#
loop_
_entity.id
_entity.type
_entity.pdbx_description
1 polymer ?
#
loop_
_entity_poly.entity_id
_entity_poly.type
_entity_poly.pdbx_seq_one_letter_code
_entity_poly.pdbx_strand_id
1 'polypeptide(L)'
;NRMKDIKNDSGIRKTFAKFNIQSIILSVLMTLSLVTVTVMGFLLYHRFKLASDKSAVANTEMTVESTIDRLNSSLLDLRQISDAANYNIVQEYDISSQEFTRQFSMLYETNVDKIQSLALYGYDGMLIESEPVATVKDNVKVADQKWYQDARSEIENIHFSTPHVQNLFDDGTFRYHRVVSLSRSVDINDGSTSGSGVLLVDMKYSVLEDMLERINETSSGIYYYLCSRDGEIIYHPRWTEINRGLFKEKNNKVASYEDGIYEMKTDGQKENIVVGSVAYTGWKLIGVVPESVQETS
;
A
#
# COMPACT_ATOMS: atom_id res chain seq x y z
N ASN A 1 61.47 41.72 -28.25
CA ASN A 1 60.08 41.39 -27.86
C ASN A 1 58.98 42.16 -28.62
N ARG A 2 59.24 43.26 -29.29
CA ARG A 2 58.21 44.01 -30.04
C ARG A 2 58.00 43.53 -31.51
N MET A 3 58.91 42.72 -32.06
CA MET A 3 58.78 42.22 -33.41
C MET A 3 57.95 40.92 -33.59
N LYS A 4 57.68 40.19 -32.51
CA LYS A 4 56.85 38.97 -32.55
C LYS A 4 55.33 39.26 -32.49
N ASP A 5 54.92 40.33 -31.83
CA ASP A 5 53.51 40.69 -31.72
C ASP A 5 52.89 41.25 -33.02
N ILE A 6 53.71 41.94 -33.84
CA ILE A 6 53.24 42.51 -35.07
C ILE A 6 53.00 41.44 -36.19
N LYS A 7 53.67 40.28 -36.08
CA LYS A 7 53.45 39.16 -37.03
C LYS A 7 52.18 38.36 -36.75
N ASN A 8 51.75 38.33 -35.48
CA ASN A 8 50.55 37.58 -35.11
C ASN A 8 49.27 38.36 -35.44
N ASP A 9 49.28 39.68 -35.31
CA ASP A 9 48.12 40.54 -35.64
C ASP A 9 47.86 40.61 -37.14
N SER A 10 48.92 40.53 -38.00
CA SER A 10 48.80 40.48 -39.46
C SER A 10 48.27 39.13 -39.99
N GLY A 11 48.47 38.04 -39.24
CA GLY A 11 47.94 36.69 -39.55
C GLY A 11 46.44 36.60 -39.34
N ILE A 12 45.95 37.14 -38.26
CA ILE A 12 44.52 37.14 -37.92
C ILE A 12 43.71 38.03 -38.87
N ARG A 13 44.25 39.25 -39.19
CA ARG A 13 43.60 40.15 -40.17
C ARG A 13 43.58 39.59 -41.61
N LYS A 14 44.59 38.81 -42.01
CA LYS A 14 44.60 38.15 -43.31
C LYS A 14 43.64 36.98 -43.46
N THR A 15 43.27 36.32 -42.35
CA THR A 15 42.30 35.22 -42.38
C THR A 15 40.88 35.76 -42.53
N PHE A 16 40.58 36.91 -41.96
CA PHE A 16 39.26 37.55 -42.10
C PHE A 16 39.06 38.26 -43.48
N ALA A 17 40.09 38.66 -44.12
CA ALA A 17 40.03 39.34 -45.50
C ALA A 17 39.64 38.39 -46.60
N LYS A 18 39.61 37.07 -46.43
CA LYS A 18 39.25 36.08 -47.45
C LYS A 18 37.76 35.63 -47.37
N PHE A 19 37.01 36.06 -46.36
CA PHE A 19 35.58 35.73 -46.29
C PHE A 19 34.76 36.80 -47.01
N ASN A 20 34.04 36.38 -48.03
CA ASN A 20 33.07 37.23 -48.72
C ASN A 20 32.02 37.71 -47.71
N ILE A 21 31.64 38.99 -47.72
CA ILE A 21 30.65 39.58 -46.79
C ILE A 21 29.40 38.72 -46.68
N GLN A 22 28.98 38.09 -47.78
CA GLN A 22 27.86 37.14 -47.79
C GLN A 22 28.09 35.91 -46.90
N SER A 23 29.33 35.36 -46.87
CA SER A 23 29.67 34.21 -46.01
C SER A 23 29.69 34.58 -44.55
N ILE A 24 30.09 35.79 -44.21
CA ILE A 24 30.06 36.31 -42.83
C ILE A 24 28.62 36.47 -42.34
N ILE A 25 27.78 37.09 -43.16
CA ILE A 25 26.36 37.28 -42.83
C ILE A 25 25.66 35.93 -42.68
N LEU A 26 25.90 34.97 -43.58
CA LEU A 26 25.34 33.63 -43.52
C LEU A 26 25.79 32.88 -42.27
N SER A 27 27.08 32.97 -41.92
CA SER A 27 27.64 32.36 -40.71
C SER A 27 27.01 32.95 -39.43
N VAL A 28 26.83 34.27 -39.35
CA VAL A 28 26.18 34.92 -38.20
C VAL A 28 24.72 34.52 -38.12
N LEU A 29 24.00 34.47 -39.23
CA LEU A 29 22.59 34.02 -39.21
C LEU A 29 22.46 32.55 -38.81
N MET A 30 23.36 31.68 -39.31
CA MET A 30 23.37 30.27 -38.90
C MET A 30 23.70 30.09 -37.43
N THR A 31 24.69 30.79 -36.88
CA THR A 31 25.01 30.72 -35.45
C THR A 31 23.89 31.27 -34.58
N LEU A 32 23.28 32.40 -34.97
CA LEU A 32 22.14 32.96 -34.26
C LEU A 32 20.95 32.00 -34.27
N SER A 33 20.64 31.40 -35.42
CA SER A 33 19.58 30.40 -35.54
C SER A 33 19.85 29.18 -34.67
N LEU A 34 21.08 28.66 -34.68
CA LEU A 34 21.48 27.51 -33.86
C LEU A 34 21.33 27.82 -32.35
N VAL A 35 21.79 29.00 -31.92
CA VAL A 35 21.65 29.44 -30.52
C VAL A 35 20.18 29.56 -30.14
N THR A 36 19.35 30.17 -30.99
CA THR A 36 17.93 30.33 -30.74
C THR A 36 17.21 28.98 -30.57
N VAL A 37 17.50 28.03 -31.50
CA VAL A 37 16.93 26.68 -31.45
C VAL A 37 17.39 25.94 -30.18
N THR A 38 18.65 26.07 -29.81
CA THR A 38 19.20 25.42 -28.61
C THR A 38 18.58 25.98 -27.34
N VAL A 39 18.47 27.31 -27.23
CA VAL A 39 17.82 27.97 -26.09
C VAL A 39 16.34 27.60 -26.00
N MET A 40 15.65 27.60 -27.14
CA MET A 40 14.24 27.23 -27.19
C MET A 40 14.03 25.77 -26.83
N GLY A 41 14.87 24.87 -27.33
CA GLY A 41 14.86 23.44 -26.98
C GLY A 41 15.11 23.23 -25.49
N PHE A 42 16.05 23.93 -24.90
CA PHE A 42 16.32 23.87 -23.46
C PHE A 42 15.14 24.37 -22.62
N LEU A 43 14.52 25.49 -23.00
CA LEU A 43 13.36 26.03 -22.30
C LEU A 43 12.14 25.10 -22.38
N LEU A 44 11.90 24.52 -23.58
CA LEU A 44 10.81 23.56 -23.77
C LEU A 44 11.05 22.29 -22.97
N TYR A 45 12.28 21.75 -23.00
CA TYR A 45 12.64 20.58 -22.20
C TYR A 45 12.41 20.83 -20.70
N HIS A 46 12.87 21.97 -20.19
CA HIS A 46 12.70 22.30 -18.78
C HIS A 46 11.21 22.46 -18.38
N ARG A 47 10.41 23.12 -19.23
CA ARG A 47 8.95 23.23 -19.00
C ARG A 47 8.24 21.88 -19.08
N PHE A 48 8.64 21.05 -20.05
CA PHE A 48 8.07 19.71 -20.20
C PHE A 48 8.39 18.83 -18.98
N LYS A 49 9.65 18.86 -18.54
CA LYS A 49 10.07 18.14 -17.32
C LYS A 49 9.21 18.54 -16.11
N LEU A 50 9.07 19.83 -15.83
CA LEU A 50 8.25 20.32 -14.71
C LEU A 50 6.76 19.92 -14.81
N ALA A 51 6.22 19.91 -16.03
CA ALA A 51 4.84 19.50 -16.24
C ALA A 51 4.65 17.99 -16.04
N SER A 52 5.61 17.19 -16.52
CA SER A 52 5.64 15.74 -16.37
C SER A 52 5.74 15.32 -14.90
N ASP A 53 6.63 15.94 -14.14
CA ASP A 53 6.82 15.69 -12.71
C ASP A 53 5.52 15.95 -11.92
N LYS A 54 4.88 17.07 -12.19
CA LYS A 54 3.59 17.40 -11.56
C LYS A 54 2.49 16.40 -11.93
N SER A 55 2.46 15.95 -13.18
CA SER A 55 1.47 14.97 -13.65
C SER A 55 1.69 13.61 -12.98
N ALA A 56 2.94 13.15 -12.86
CA ALA A 56 3.26 11.88 -12.21
C ALA A 56 2.85 11.88 -10.73
N VAL A 57 3.13 12.95 -10.01
CA VAL A 57 2.73 13.09 -8.59
C VAL A 57 1.21 13.17 -8.46
N ALA A 58 0.52 13.96 -9.30
CA ALA A 58 -0.94 14.07 -9.27
C ALA A 58 -1.63 12.72 -9.59
N ASN A 59 -1.13 11.98 -10.57
CA ASN A 59 -1.64 10.64 -10.87
C ASN A 59 -1.41 9.66 -9.73
N THR A 60 -0.26 9.77 -9.04
CA THR A 60 0.02 8.95 -7.85
C THR A 60 -0.92 9.28 -6.71
N GLU A 61 -1.23 10.56 -6.49
CA GLU A 61 -2.21 11.00 -5.49
C GLU A 61 -3.60 10.41 -5.78
N MET A 62 -4.09 10.51 -7.01
CA MET A 62 -5.36 9.91 -7.42
C MET A 62 -5.37 8.37 -7.23
N THR A 63 -4.25 7.71 -7.53
CA THR A 63 -4.12 6.26 -7.34
C THR A 63 -4.15 5.89 -5.85
N VAL A 64 -3.44 6.64 -5.02
CA VAL A 64 -3.44 6.44 -3.56
C VAL A 64 -4.85 6.63 -3.00
N GLU A 65 -5.52 7.74 -3.33
CA GLU A 65 -6.90 8.01 -2.88
C GLU A 65 -7.87 6.90 -3.30
N SER A 66 -7.89 6.55 -4.57
CA SER A 66 -8.81 5.52 -5.08
C SER A 66 -8.53 4.13 -4.51
N THR A 67 -7.28 3.83 -4.19
CA THR A 67 -6.90 2.55 -3.57
C THR A 67 -7.27 2.53 -2.09
N ILE A 68 -7.11 3.65 -1.38
CA ILE A 68 -7.59 3.80 0.01
C ILE A 68 -9.10 3.60 0.09
N ASP A 69 -9.87 4.16 -0.84
CA ASP A 69 -11.32 3.95 -0.88
C ASP A 69 -11.69 2.47 -1.05
N ARG A 70 -10.95 1.74 -1.87
CA ARG A 70 -11.13 0.28 -2.04
C ARG A 70 -10.73 -0.50 -0.79
N LEU A 71 -9.62 -0.13 -0.14
CA LEU A 71 -9.19 -0.73 1.12
C LEU A 71 -10.23 -0.50 2.22
N ASN A 72 -10.72 0.73 2.35
CA ASN A 72 -11.78 1.07 3.28
C ASN A 72 -13.06 0.28 3.00
N SER A 73 -13.44 0.12 1.74
CA SER A 73 -14.60 -0.70 1.35
C SER A 73 -14.44 -2.16 1.74
N SER A 74 -13.24 -2.75 1.54
CA SER A 74 -12.99 -4.15 1.93
C SER A 74 -13.01 -4.34 3.44
N LEU A 75 -12.48 -3.40 4.21
CA LEU A 75 -12.54 -3.43 5.66
C LEU A 75 -13.96 -3.20 6.19
N LEU A 76 -14.74 -2.36 5.50
CA LEU A 76 -16.16 -2.17 5.81
C LEU A 76 -16.96 -3.44 5.54
N ASP A 77 -16.70 -4.14 4.43
CA ASP A 77 -17.32 -5.44 4.14
C ASP A 77 -17.03 -6.45 5.27
N LEU A 78 -15.78 -6.52 5.71
CA LEU A 78 -15.39 -7.39 6.82
C LEU A 78 -16.14 -7.03 8.12
N ARG A 79 -16.28 -5.75 8.40
CA ARG A 79 -17.09 -5.27 9.53
C ARG A 79 -18.56 -5.66 9.40
N GLN A 80 -19.15 -5.50 8.21
CA GLN A 80 -20.55 -5.87 7.96
C GLN A 80 -20.79 -7.37 8.13
N ILE A 81 -19.83 -8.22 7.72
CA ILE A 81 -19.88 -9.66 7.97
C ILE A 81 -19.87 -9.93 9.49
N SER A 82 -18.98 -9.28 10.21
CA SER A 82 -18.92 -9.38 11.68
C SER A 82 -20.20 -8.89 12.36
N ASP A 83 -20.78 -7.78 11.89
CA ASP A 83 -22.04 -7.25 12.42
C ASP A 83 -23.20 -8.22 12.13
N ALA A 84 -23.26 -8.80 10.94
CA ALA A 84 -24.26 -9.79 10.59
C ALA A 84 -24.12 -11.07 11.45
N ALA A 85 -22.91 -11.56 11.65
CA ALA A 85 -22.65 -12.69 12.53
C ALA A 85 -23.10 -12.40 13.97
N ASN A 86 -22.74 -11.23 14.50
CA ASN A 86 -23.06 -10.85 15.87
C ASN A 86 -24.57 -10.65 16.09
N TYR A 87 -25.17 -9.70 15.34
CA TYR A 87 -26.54 -9.26 15.63
C TYR A 87 -27.62 -10.18 15.07
N ASN A 88 -27.39 -10.78 13.91
CA ASN A 88 -28.41 -11.57 13.23
C ASN A 88 -28.27 -13.08 13.50
N ILE A 89 -27.17 -13.53 14.08
CA ILE A 89 -26.92 -14.96 14.32
C ILE A 89 -26.61 -15.22 15.80
N VAL A 90 -25.51 -14.68 16.34
CA VAL A 90 -25.04 -15.03 17.70
C VAL A 90 -26.01 -14.55 18.77
N GLN A 91 -26.58 -13.37 18.63
CA GLN A 91 -27.56 -12.85 19.59
C GLN A 91 -28.99 -13.39 19.38
N GLU A 92 -29.32 -13.75 18.14
CA GLU A 92 -30.69 -14.15 17.78
C GLU A 92 -30.98 -15.64 18.08
N TYR A 93 -30.03 -16.51 17.77
CA TYR A 93 -30.20 -17.95 17.84
C TYR A 93 -29.45 -18.55 19.03
N ASP A 94 -30.07 -19.57 19.65
CA ASP A 94 -29.38 -20.43 20.63
C ASP A 94 -28.21 -21.13 19.93
N ILE A 95 -26.99 -20.95 20.48
CA ILE A 95 -25.75 -21.51 19.91
C ILE A 95 -25.74 -23.04 19.82
N SER A 96 -26.58 -23.72 20.59
CA SER A 96 -26.75 -25.18 20.55
C SER A 96 -27.75 -25.64 19.46
N SER A 97 -28.45 -24.70 18.82
CA SER A 97 -29.47 -25.00 17.83
C SER A 97 -28.90 -25.31 16.44
N GLN A 98 -29.58 -26.20 15.71
CA GLN A 98 -29.25 -26.49 14.33
C GLN A 98 -29.40 -25.25 13.42
N GLU A 99 -30.32 -24.36 13.76
CA GLU A 99 -30.55 -23.13 13.03
C GLU A 99 -29.36 -22.17 13.16
N PHE A 100 -28.74 -22.04 14.33
CA PHE A 100 -27.52 -21.29 14.55
C PHE A 100 -26.42 -21.78 13.60
N THR A 101 -26.09 -23.06 13.64
CA THR A 101 -25.05 -23.65 12.76
C THR A 101 -25.37 -23.41 11.28
N ARG A 102 -26.63 -23.55 10.88
CA ARG A 102 -27.06 -23.32 9.51
C ARG A 102 -26.85 -21.86 9.07
N GLN A 103 -27.25 -20.90 9.88
CA GLN A 103 -27.10 -19.46 9.58
C GLN A 103 -25.63 -19.04 9.57
N PHE A 104 -24.83 -19.57 10.48
CA PHE A 104 -23.39 -19.31 10.57
C PHE A 104 -22.66 -19.84 9.32
N SER A 105 -22.98 -21.05 8.87
CA SER A 105 -22.46 -21.65 7.65
C SER A 105 -22.88 -20.87 6.40
N MET A 106 -24.16 -20.47 6.30
CA MET A 106 -24.65 -19.66 5.16
C MET A 106 -23.93 -18.32 5.06
N LEU A 107 -23.66 -17.65 6.17
CA LEU A 107 -22.91 -16.38 6.17
C LEU A 107 -21.50 -16.60 5.64
N TYR A 108 -20.83 -17.67 6.05
CA TYR A 108 -19.50 -18.01 5.54
C TYR A 108 -19.54 -18.33 4.04
N GLU A 109 -20.42 -19.23 3.61
CA GLU A 109 -20.52 -19.66 2.21
C GLU A 109 -20.81 -18.49 1.25
N THR A 110 -21.62 -17.53 1.70
CA THR A 110 -21.95 -16.33 0.91
C THR A 110 -20.74 -15.39 0.73
N ASN A 111 -19.74 -15.46 1.62
CA ASN A 111 -18.58 -14.59 1.65
C ASN A 111 -17.25 -15.34 1.48
N VAL A 112 -17.28 -16.58 0.99
CA VAL A 112 -16.09 -17.44 0.86
C VAL A 112 -15.00 -16.87 -0.05
N ASP A 113 -15.35 -15.97 -0.95
CA ASP A 113 -14.40 -15.22 -1.79
C ASP A 113 -13.58 -14.18 -1.01
N LYS A 114 -14.12 -13.66 0.09
CA LYS A 114 -13.53 -12.59 0.90
C LYS A 114 -12.90 -13.10 2.19
N ILE A 115 -13.57 -14.03 2.88
CA ILE A 115 -13.13 -14.52 4.20
C ILE A 115 -12.53 -15.92 4.13
N GLN A 116 -11.50 -16.13 4.94
CA GLN A 116 -10.83 -17.41 5.12
C GLN A 116 -11.57 -18.28 6.14
N SER A 117 -12.03 -17.66 7.22
CA SER A 117 -12.74 -18.33 8.29
C SER A 117 -13.63 -17.38 9.08
N LEU A 118 -14.62 -17.96 9.72
CA LEU A 118 -15.51 -17.34 10.69
C LEU A 118 -15.55 -18.25 11.92
N ALA A 119 -15.29 -17.72 13.13
CA ALA A 119 -15.23 -18.53 14.33
C ALA A 119 -15.79 -17.79 15.55
N LEU A 120 -16.45 -18.53 16.42
CA LEU A 120 -16.98 -18.06 17.71
C LEU A 120 -16.32 -18.85 18.84
N TYR A 121 -15.74 -18.13 19.79
CA TYR A 121 -15.11 -18.70 20.98
C TYR A 121 -15.83 -18.21 22.24
N GLY A 122 -15.89 -19.06 23.26
CA GLY A 122 -16.28 -18.65 24.60
C GLY A 122 -15.19 -17.82 25.29
N TYR A 123 -15.54 -17.16 26.40
CA TYR A 123 -14.55 -16.48 27.25
C TYR A 123 -13.64 -17.44 28.02
N ASP A 124 -13.91 -18.73 27.97
CA ASP A 124 -13.02 -19.81 28.43
C ASP A 124 -11.96 -20.20 27.38
N GLY A 125 -12.02 -19.59 26.17
CA GLY A 125 -11.15 -19.89 25.05
C GLY A 125 -11.53 -21.13 24.25
N MET A 126 -12.65 -21.77 24.56
CA MET A 126 -13.16 -22.95 23.86
C MET A 126 -13.85 -22.51 22.56
N LEU A 127 -13.59 -23.26 21.46
CA LEU A 127 -14.29 -23.07 20.20
C LEU A 127 -15.75 -23.52 20.34
N ILE A 128 -16.68 -22.62 20.01
CA ILE A 128 -18.12 -22.90 20.00
C ILE A 128 -18.53 -23.34 18.59
N GLU A 129 -18.18 -22.55 17.58
CA GLU A 129 -18.51 -22.83 16.18
C GLU A 129 -17.40 -22.27 15.26
N SER A 130 -17.15 -22.93 14.13
CA SER A 130 -16.25 -22.42 13.09
C SER A 130 -16.70 -22.84 11.71
N GLU A 131 -16.47 -21.91 10.76
CA GLU A 131 -16.59 -22.18 9.33
C GLU A 131 -15.31 -21.74 8.61
N PRO A 132 -14.65 -22.60 7.83
CA PRO A 132 -14.96 -24.05 7.68
C PRO A 132 -14.90 -24.81 9.01
N VAL A 133 -15.68 -25.87 9.14
CA VAL A 133 -15.64 -26.74 10.31
C VAL A 133 -14.21 -27.27 10.51
N ALA A 134 -13.62 -26.94 11.64
CA ALA A 134 -12.25 -27.30 11.96
C ALA A 134 -12.05 -27.51 13.46
N THR A 135 -10.96 -28.17 13.80
CA THR A 135 -10.52 -28.30 15.20
C THR A 135 -9.37 -27.36 15.49
N VAL A 136 -9.36 -26.78 16.68
CA VAL A 136 -8.21 -25.99 17.14
C VAL A 136 -7.03 -26.94 17.39
N LYS A 137 -5.83 -26.54 16.97
CA LYS A 137 -4.60 -27.31 17.20
C LYS A 137 -4.34 -27.47 18.71
N ASP A 138 -3.93 -28.64 19.13
CA ASP A 138 -3.66 -28.97 20.54
C ASP A 138 -2.56 -28.09 21.18
N ASN A 139 -1.62 -27.60 20.38
CA ASN A 139 -0.50 -26.77 20.83
C ASN A 139 -0.80 -25.26 20.81
N VAL A 140 -2.00 -24.85 20.44
CA VAL A 140 -2.39 -23.43 20.36
C VAL A 140 -3.38 -23.10 21.49
N LYS A 141 -3.01 -22.10 22.28
CA LYS A 141 -3.91 -21.53 23.28
C LYS A 141 -4.56 -20.27 22.70
N VAL A 142 -5.85 -20.31 22.52
CA VAL A 142 -6.64 -19.19 22.01
C VAL A 142 -6.51 -17.96 22.92
N ALA A 143 -6.46 -18.19 24.23
CA ALA A 143 -6.30 -17.12 25.23
C ALA A 143 -4.98 -16.34 25.10
N ASP A 144 -3.95 -16.92 24.50
CA ASP A 144 -2.65 -16.26 24.27
C ASP A 144 -2.63 -15.44 22.97
N GLN A 145 -3.66 -15.54 22.15
CA GLN A 145 -3.75 -14.80 20.90
C GLN A 145 -4.07 -13.32 21.14
N LYS A 146 -3.31 -12.44 20.49
CA LYS A 146 -3.47 -10.99 20.66
C LYS A 146 -4.89 -10.53 20.30
N TRP A 147 -5.45 -10.99 19.18
CA TRP A 147 -6.79 -10.65 18.74
C TRP A 147 -7.87 -11.02 19.78
N TYR A 148 -7.68 -12.14 20.48
CA TYR A 148 -8.60 -12.61 21.55
C TYR A 148 -8.48 -11.73 22.79
N GLN A 149 -7.25 -11.40 23.18
CA GLN A 149 -6.99 -10.50 24.32
C GLN A 149 -7.52 -9.10 24.06
N ASP A 150 -7.27 -8.54 22.87
CA ASP A 150 -7.77 -7.22 22.48
C ASP A 150 -9.30 -7.17 22.54
N ALA A 151 -10.00 -8.16 21.97
CA ALA A 151 -11.46 -8.24 22.00
C ALA A 151 -12.04 -8.30 23.41
N ARG A 152 -11.34 -8.95 24.35
CA ARG A 152 -11.77 -9.05 25.75
C ARG A 152 -11.41 -7.84 26.59
N SER A 153 -10.35 -7.13 26.28
CA SER A 153 -9.91 -5.96 27.03
C SER A 153 -10.73 -4.69 26.69
N GLU A 154 -11.17 -4.57 25.44
CA GLU A 154 -11.94 -3.43 24.95
C GLU A 154 -13.25 -3.92 24.29
N ILE A 155 -14.19 -4.34 25.11
CA ILE A 155 -15.40 -5.08 24.73
C ILE A 155 -16.28 -4.35 23.71
N GLU A 156 -16.33 -3.02 23.76
CA GLU A 156 -17.15 -2.20 22.85
C GLU A 156 -16.49 -1.97 21.47
N ASN A 157 -15.22 -2.32 21.32
CA ASN A 157 -14.45 -2.02 20.13
C ASN A 157 -14.31 -3.23 19.20
N ILE A 158 -14.17 -2.92 17.93
CA ILE A 158 -13.77 -3.86 16.89
C ILE A 158 -12.26 -3.72 16.70
N HIS A 159 -11.55 -4.85 16.66
CA HIS A 159 -10.10 -4.88 16.52
C HIS A 159 -9.70 -5.49 15.20
N PHE A 160 -8.90 -4.75 14.42
CA PHE A 160 -8.26 -5.26 13.20
C PHE A 160 -6.80 -5.60 13.50
N SER A 161 -6.38 -6.79 13.11
CA SER A 161 -4.96 -7.17 13.16
C SER A 161 -4.21 -6.71 11.94
N THR A 162 -2.88 -6.61 12.04
CA THR A 162 -2.03 -6.65 10.84
C THR A 162 -2.05 -8.05 10.22
N PRO A 163 -1.71 -8.19 8.92
CA PRO A 163 -1.67 -9.50 8.27
C PRO A 163 -0.73 -10.47 8.99
N HIS A 164 -1.24 -11.65 9.26
CA HIS A 164 -0.50 -12.72 9.92
C HIS A 164 -0.90 -14.08 9.36
N VAL A 165 -0.10 -15.09 9.67
CA VAL A 165 -0.44 -16.47 9.31
C VAL A 165 -1.46 -16.99 10.33
N GLN A 166 -2.63 -17.42 9.83
CA GLN A 166 -3.59 -18.12 10.66
C GLN A 166 -3.02 -19.48 11.05
N ASN A 167 -2.85 -19.70 12.33
CA ASN A 167 -2.25 -20.94 12.87
C ASN A 167 -3.13 -21.60 13.96
N LEU A 168 -4.44 -21.33 13.91
CA LEU A 168 -5.38 -21.83 14.93
C LEU A 168 -5.89 -23.23 14.62
N PHE A 169 -6.20 -23.50 13.33
CA PHE A 169 -6.92 -24.68 12.92
C PHE A 169 -6.00 -25.75 12.33
N ASP A 170 -6.35 -26.99 12.60
CA ASP A 170 -5.80 -28.15 11.90
C ASP A 170 -6.68 -28.46 10.69
N ASP A 171 -6.29 -27.96 9.52
CA ASP A 171 -7.01 -28.19 8.27
C ASP A 171 -6.49 -29.41 7.47
N GLY A 172 -5.47 -30.10 8.00
CA GLY A 172 -4.87 -31.27 7.38
C GLY A 172 -4.13 -31.00 6.05
N THR A 173 -4.05 -29.73 5.61
CA THR A 173 -3.51 -29.37 4.29
C THR A 173 -2.07 -28.85 4.32
N PHE A 174 -1.52 -28.58 5.48
CA PHE A 174 -0.20 -27.94 5.69
C PHE A 174 -0.04 -26.61 4.95
N ARG A 175 -1.13 -25.94 4.59
CA ARG A 175 -1.12 -24.64 3.93
C ARG A 175 -1.14 -23.54 4.97
N TYR A 176 -0.32 -22.54 4.74
CA TYR A 176 -0.32 -21.32 5.55
C TYR A 176 -1.27 -20.30 4.90
N HIS A 177 -2.35 -19.97 5.62
CA HIS A 177 -3.29 -18.94 5.18
C HIS A 177 -2.91 -17.62 5.84
N ARG A 178 -2.52 -16.66 5.02
CA ARG A 178 -2.28 -15.30 5.50
C ARG A 178 -3.61 -14.55 5.54
N VAL A 179 -3.90 -13.92 6.67
CA VAL A 179 -5.20 -13.29 6.95
C VAL A 179 -5.03 -11.94 7.61
N VAL A 180 -6.08 -11.11 7.51
CA VAL A 180 -6.33 -9.96 8.37
C VAL A 180 -7.52 -10.33 9.24
N SER A 181 -7.34 -10.34 10.54
CA SER A 181 -8.39 -10.73 11.50
C SER A 181 -9.15 -9.51 12.01
N LEU A 182 -10.47 -9.62 12.03
CA LEU A 182 -11.34 -8.77 12.80
C LEU A 182 -11.85 -9.57 13.99
N SER A 183 -11.65 -9.05 15.19
CA SER A 183 -12.15 -9.67 16.43
C SER A 183 -12.99 -8.70 17.25
N ARG A 184 -13.97 -9.23 17.93
CA ARG A 184 -14.83 -8.47 18.85
C ARG A 184 -15.42 -9.35 19.93
N SER A 185 -15.71 -8.75 21.08
CA SER A 185 -16.53 -9.36 22.11
C SER A 185 -18.00 -9.37 21.69
N VAL A 186 -18.71 -10.44 21.99
CA VAL A 186 -20.12 -10.62 21.64
C VAL A 186 -20.89 -11.23 22.82
N ASP A 187 -22.17 -10.91 22.88
CA ASP A 187 -23.10 -11.58 23.83
C ASP A 187 -23.65 -12.84 23.15
N ILE A 188 -23.58 -13.96 23.85
CA ILE A 188 -23.97 -15.25 23.34
C ILE A 188 -25.32 -15.63 23.94
N ASN A 189 -26.24 -16.09 23.09
CA ASN A 189 -27.49 -16.69 23.50
C ASN A 189 -27.32 -18.22 23.55
N ASP A 190 -27.40 -18.84 24.75
CA ASP A 190 -27.36 -20.29 24.93
C ASP A 190 -28.73 -20.87 25.35
N GLY A 191 -29.79 -20.13 25.06
CA GLY A 191 -31.16 -20.54 25.30
C GLY A 191 -31.67 -20.35 26.73
N SER A 192 -30.83 -20.39 27.75
CA SER A 192 -31.22 -20.27 29.16
C SER A 192 -30.43 -19.19 29.90
N THR A 193 -29.22 -18.91 29.48
CA THR A 193 -28.33 -17.90 30.08
C THR A 193 -27.72 -17.04 28.98
N SER A 194 -27.37 -15.82 29.34
CA SER A 194 -26.53 -15.03 28.40
C SER A 194 -25.07 -15.18 28.83
N GLY A 195 -24.26 -15.61 27.90
CA GLY A 195 -22.80 -15.71 28.04
C GLY A 195 -22.09 -14.62 27.26
N SER A 196 -20.77 -14.60 27.33
CA SER A 196 -19.94 -13.74 26.53
C SER A 196 -18.93 -14.57 25.74
N GLY A 197 -18.61 -14.12 24.55
CA GLY A 197 -17.66 -14.78 23.69
C GLY A 197 -16.85 -13.80 22.82
N VAL A 198 -15.99 -14.34 22.01
CA VAL A 198 -15.19 -13.60 21.03
C VAL A 198 -15.49 -14.12 19.65
N LEU A 199 -15.97 -13.24 18.80
CA LEU A 199 -16.18 -13.49 17.37
C LEU A 199 -14.91 -13.12 16.61
N LEU A 200 -14.45 -14.02 15.76
CA LEU A 200 -13.30 -13.85 14.88
C LEU A 200 -13.73 -14.00 13.42
N VAL A 201 -13.41 -13.01 12.61
CA VAL A 201 -13.58 -13.05 11.15
C VAL A 201 -12.23 -12.85 10.50
N ASP A 202 -11.74 -13.83 9.79
CA ASP A 202 -10.46 -13.79 9.10
C ASP A 202 -10.68 -13.48 7.61
N MET A 203 -10.27 -12.28 7.19
CA MET A 203 -10.26 -11.90 5.77
C MET A 203 -9.04 -12.50 5.09
N LYS A 204 -9.21 -13.01 3.87
CA LYS A 204 -8.10 -13.47 3.03
C LYS A 204 -7.16 -12.31 2.71
N TYR A 205 -5.88 -12.48 2.99
CA TYR A 205 -4.87 -11.46 2.66
C TYR A 205 -4.80 -11.19 1.15
N SER A 206 -5.10 -12.19 0.30
CA SER A 206 -5.14 -12.04 -1.14
C SER A 206 -6.09 -10.92 -1.62
N VAL A 207 -7.13 -10.59 -0.86
CA VAL A 207 -8.02 -9.46 -1.17
C VAL A 207 -7.26 -8.13 -1.20
N LEU A 208 -6.33 -7.93 -0.25
CA LEU A 208 -5.47 -6.74 -0.21
C LEU A 208 -4.32 -6.85 -1.24
N GLU A 209 -3.71 -8.02 -1.33
CA GLU A 209 -2.58 -8.30 -2.21
C GLU A 209 -2.94 -8.04 -3.67
N ASP A 210 -4.05 -8.59 -4.15
CA ASP A 210 -4.54 -8.40 -5.53
C ASP A 210 -4.77 -6.93 -5.91
N MET A 211 -5.26 -6.12 -4.95
CA MET A 211 -5.43 -4.68 -5.17
C MET A 211 -4.09 -3.96 -5.35
N LEU A 212 -3.14 -4.27 -4.48
CA LEU A 212 -1.84 -3.60 -4.42
C LEU A 212 -0.90 -4.08 -5.53
N GLU A 213 -0.95 -5.35 -5.90
CA GLU A 213 -0.24 -5.88 -7.07
C GLU A 213 -0.71 -5.20 -8.35
N ARG A 214 -2.02 -5.08 -8.54
CA ARG A 214 -2.59 -4.46 -9.75
C ARG A 214 -2.14 -3.03 -9.98
N ILE A 215 -2.08 -2.19 -8.94
CA ILE A 215 -1.59 -0.81 -9.10
C ILE A 215 -0.08 -0.75 -9.34
N ASN A 216 0.69 -1.72 -8.84
CA ASN A 216 2.12 -1.81 -9.07
C ASN A 216 2.46 -2.34 -10.47
N GLU A 217 1.67 -3.28 -11.02
CA GLU A 217 1.84 -3.78 -12.39
C GLU A 217 1.60 -2.73 -13.45
N THR A 218 0.63 -1.82 -13.22
CA THR A 218 0.27 -0.77 -14.18
C THR A 218 1.16 0.47 -14.10
N SER A 219 2.00 0.56 -13.08
CA SER A 219 2.81 1.75 -12.79
C SER A 219 4.23 1.62 -13.34
N SER A 220 4.63 2.49 -14.25
CA SER A 220 5.97 2.50 -14.83
C SER A 220 6.95 3.22 -13.89
N GLY A 221 7.70 2.46 -13.09
CA GLY A 221 8.72 2.98 -12.19
C GLY A 221 8.23 3.60 -10.88
N ILE A 222 6.94 3.94 -10.78
CA ILE A 222 6.29 4.33 -9.53
C ILE A 222 5.91 3.05 -8.79
N TYR A 223 6.07 3.03 -7.47
CA TYR A 223 5.62 1.88 -6.70
C TYR A 223 4.80 2.30 -5.48
N TYR A 224 3.95 1.39 -5.02
CA TYR A 224 3.03 1.59 -3.91
C TYR A 224 3.26 0.50 -2.87
N TYR A 225 3.33 0.89 -1.60
CA TYR A 225 3.40 -0.05 -0.50
C TYR A 225 2.47 0.36 0.64
N LEU A 226 2.11 -0.61 1.46
CA LEU A 226 1.22 -0.44 2.60
C LEU A 226 1.98 -0.79 3.88
N CYS A 227 1.91 0.05 4.89
CA CYS A 227 2.45 -0.24 6.21
C CYS A 227 1.43 0.06 7.31
N SER A 228 1.65 -0.53 8.49
CA SER A 228 0.89 -0.25 9.68
C SER A 228 1.19 1.14 10.20
N ARG A 229 0.39 1.60 11.16
CA ARG A 229 0.62 2.86 11.89
C ARG A 229 1.99 2.91 12.57
N ASP A 230 2.51 1.75 12.98
CA ASP A 230 3.81 1.63 13.65
C ASP A 230 4.97 1.41 12.66
N GLY A 231 4.68 1.38 11.37
CA GLY A 231 5.66 1.23 10.31
C GLY A 231 5.95 -0.22 9.89
N GLU A 232 5.24 -1.22 10.42
CA GLU A 232 5.35 -2.59 9.93
C GLU A 232 4.87 -2.69 8.49
N ILE A 233 5.66 -3.29 7.60
CA ILE A 233 5.29 -3.46 6.19
C ILE A 233 4.20 -4.52 6.09
N ILE A 234 3.03 -4.12 5.59
CA ILE A 234 1.89 -5.00 5.30
C ILE A 234 2.01 -5.59 3.90
N TYR A 235 2.32 -4.75 2.92
CA TYR A 235 2.57 -5.14 1.53
C TYR A 235 3.68 -4.28 0.94
N HIS A 236 4.58 -4.90 0.18
CA HIS A 236 5.60 -4.17 -0.58
C HIS A 236 5.94 -4.94 -1.87
N PRO A 237 5.99 -4.30 -3.06
CA PRO A 237 6.27 -4.99 -4.31
C PRO A 237 7.69 -5.59 -4.35
N ARG A 238 8.62 -5.03 -3.56
CA ARG A 238 10.00 -5.53 -3.41
C ARG A 238 10.23 -6.29 -2.10
N TRP A 239 9.22 -6.98 -1.60
CA TRP A 239 9.27 -7.69 -0.32
C TRP A 239 10.43 -8.71 -0.25
N THR A 240 10.68 -9.42 -1.34
CA THR A 240 11.78 -10.39 -1.42
C THR A 240 13.14 -9.72 -1.26
N GLU A 241 13.35 -8.54 -1.83
CA GLU A 241 14.60 -7.79 -1.70
C GLU A 241 14.78 -7.23 -0.28
N ILE A 242 13.71 -6.76 0.32
CA ILE A 242 13.71 -6.29 1.72
C ILE A 242 14.12 -7.42 2.66
N ASN A 243 13.52 -8.59 2.52
CA ASN A 243 13.83 -9.76 3.36
C ASN A 243 15.25 -10.27 3.18
N ARG A 244 15.84 -10.08 2.01
CA ARG A 244 17.24 -10.43 1.74
C ARG A 244 18.23 -9.32 2.16
N GLY A 245 17.73 -8.19 2.65
CA GLY A 245 18.56 -7.04 3.01
C GLY A 245 19.17 -6.28 1.81
N LEU A 246 18.64 -6.52 0.60
CA LEU A 246 19.11 -5.88 -0.65
C LEU A 246 18.44 -4.53 -0.88
N PHE A 247 17.32 -4.27 -0.24
CA PHE A 247 16.60 -3.01 -0.29
C PHE A 247 16.10 -2.64 1.11
N LYS A 248 16.20 -1.35 1.45
CA LYS A 248 15.73 -0.83 2.73
C LYS A 248 14.72 0.29 2.48
N GLU A 249 13.48 0.06 2.91
CA GLU A 249 12.42 1.07 2.84
C GLU A 249 12.46 2.00 4.06
N LYS A 250 11.93 3.22 3.90
CA LYS A 250 11.81 4.22 4.98
C LYS A 250 10.45 4.18 5.69
N ASN A 251 9.82 3.02 5.69
CA ASN A 251 8.48 2.76 6.23
C ASN A 251 8.29 3.30 7.66
N ASN A 252 9.26 3.11 8.55
CA ASN A 252 9.17 3.59 9.94
C ASN A 252 9.09 5.12 10.04
N LYS A 253 9.81 5.83 9.17
CA LYS A 253 9.78 7.28 9.11
C LYS A 253 8.48 7.79 8.51
N VAL A 254 8.08 7.20 7.38
CA VAL A 254 6.92 7.63 6.60
C VAL A 254 5.60 7.31 7.31
N ALA A 255 5.55 6.24 8.10
CA ALA A 255 4.38 5.88 8.91
C ALA A 255 3.95 6.99 9.89
N SER A 256 4.89 7.85 10.32
CA SER A 256 4.61 8.99 11.20
C SER A 256 4.11 10.24 10.46
N TYR A 257 4.10 10.24 9.13
CA TYR A 257 3.65 11.40 8.35
C TYR A 257 2.12 11.46 8.29
N GLU A 258 1.59 12.67 8.24
CA GLU A 258 0.19 12.90 7.92
C GLU A 258 -0.06 12.69 6.42
N ASP A 259 -1.33 12.67 6.01
CA ASP A 259 -1.70 12.56 4.61
C ASP A 259 -1.20 13.78 3.84
N GLY A 260 -0.58 13.55 2.69
CA GLY A 260 -0.02 14.60 1.87
C GLY A 260 1.13 14.14 0.97
N ILE A 261 1.76 15.13 0.35
CA ILE A 261 2.89 14.94 -0.58
C ILE A 261 4.16 15.48 0.06
N TYR A 262 5.23 14.68 0.01
CA TYR A 262 6.51 15.01 0.62
C TYR A 262 7.66 14.76 -0.35
N GLU A 263 8.67 15.62 -0.32
CA GLU A 263 9.94 15.40 -1.02
C GLU A 263 10.93 14.73 -0.07
N MET A 264 11.51 13.61 -0.50
CA MET A 264 12.53 12.88 0.24
C MET A 264 13.79 12.69 -0.60
N LYS A 265 14.92 12.41 0.08
CA LYS A 265 16.15 11.98 -0.56
C LYS A 265 16.50 10.57 -0.10
N THR A 266 16.68 9.67 -1.07
CA THR A 266 17.10 8.29 -0.85
C THR A 266 18.37 8.05 -1.65
N ASP A 267 19.45 7.69 -0.98
CA ASP A 267 20.76 7.44 -1.60
C ASP A 267 21.26 8.58 -2.52
N GLY A 268 20.90 9.84 -2.16
CA GLY A 268 21.28 11.05 -2.91
C GLY A 268 20.33 11.42 -4.04
N GLN A 269 19.38 10.56 -4.42
CA GLN A 269 18.35 10.84 -5.39
C GLN A 269 17.11 11.44 -4.71
N LYS A 270 16.46 12.37 -5.38
CA LYS A 270 15.18 12.93 -4.93
C LYS A 270 14.04 12.00 -5.33
N GLU A 271 13.08 11.88 -4.45
CA GLU A 271 11.83 11.19 -4.71
C GLU A 271 10.67 11.95 -4.08
N ASN A 272 9.52 11.94 -4.71
CA ASN A 272 8.28 12.41 -4.13
C ASN A 272 7.52 11.22 -3.56
N ILE A 273 6.97 11.37 -2.37
CA ILE A 273 6.09 10.39 -1.76
C ILE A 273 4.71 10.98 -1.53
N VAL A 274 3.71 10.19 -1.80
CA VAL A 274 2.30 10.51 -1.51
C VAL A 274 1.85 9.57 -0.39
N VAL A 275 1.38 10.13 0.70
CA VAL A 275 0.94 9.39 1.89
C VAL A 275 -0.56 9.55 2.06
N GLY A 276 -1.28 8.46 2.22
CA GLY A 276 -2.68 8.45 2.56
C GLY A 276 -2.99 7.43 3.66
N SER A 277 -4.00 7.71 4.47
CA SER A 277 -4.39 6.89 5.62
C SER A 277 -5.65 6.08 5.35
N VAL A 278 -5.63 4.81 5.76
CA VAL A 278 -6.79 3.93 5.78
C VAL A 278 -7.59 4.16 7.05
N ALA A 279 -8.86 4.54 6.94
CA ALA A 279 -9.64 5.08 8.05
C ALA A 279 -9.83 4.09 9.22
N TYR A 280 -10.12 2.81 8.94
CA TYR A 280 -10.45 1.84 10.00
C TYR A 280 -9.24 1.34 10.80
N THR A 281 -8.07 1.33 10.20
CA THR A 281 -6.87 0.71 10.77
C THR A 281 -5.76 1.71 11.07
N GLY A 282 -5.82 2.89 10.46
CA GLY A 282 -4.73 3.86 10.49
C GLY A 282 -3.51 3.41 9.69
N TRP A 283 -3.63 2.37 8.86
CA TRP A 283 -2.57 1.98 7.94
C TRP A 283 -2.26 3.10 6.96
N LYS A 284 -1.02 3.14 6.50
CA LYS A 284 -0.55 4.14 5.54
C LYS A 284 -0.29 3.48 4.19
N LEU A 285 -0.95 3.98 3.15
CA LEU A 285 -0.63 3.67 1.77
C LEU A 285 0.29 4.75 1.23
N ILE A 286 1.43 4.35 0.71
CA ILE A 286 2.49 5.24 0.23
C ILE A 286 2.72 4.97 -1.25
N GLY A 287 2.63 6.01 -2.07
CA GLY A 287 3.08 6.01 -3.46
C GLY A 287 4.43 6.71 -3.55
N VAL A 288 5.42 6.04 -4.14
CA VAL A 288 6.78 6.57 -4.31
C VAL A 288 7.02 6.86 -5.78
N VAL A 289 7.37 8.12 -6.09
CA VAL A 289 7.68 8.62 -7.43
C VAL A 289 9.17 8.96 -7.48
N PRO A 290 10.03 8.05 -7.97
CA PRO A 290 11.47 8.31 -8.09
C PRO A 290 11.78 9.40 -9.11
N GLU A 291 12.89 10.11 -8.94
CA GLU A 291 13.34 11.16 -9.87
C GLU A 291 13.56 10.62 -11.30
N SER A 292 13.99 9.36 -11.45
CA SER A 292 14.20 8.74 -12.77
C SER A 292 12.93 8.54 -13.59
N VAL A 293 11.77 8.40 -12.94
CA VAL A 293 10.46 8.31 -13.63
C VAL A 293 10.03 9.67 -14.12
N GLN A 294 10.41 10.72 -13.40
CA GLN A 294 10.18 12.10 -13.78
C GLN A 294 10.95 12.49 -15.06
N GLU A 295 11.99 11.73 -15.43
CA GLU A 295 12.80 11.97 -16.64
C GLU A 295 12.28 11.24 -17.90
N THR A 296 11.43 10.22 -17.75
CA THR A 296 10.98 9.34 -18.85
C THR A 296 9.51 9.48 -19.23
N SER A 297 8.72 10.28 -18.51
CA SER A 297 7.29 10.50 -18.81
C SER A 297 7.10 11.73 -19.75
#